data_ec432ff713b84b4f234856d50d9f3ac2
#
_entry.id   ec432ff713b84b4f234856d50d9f3ac2
#
_cell.length_a   1.000
_cell.length_b   1.000
_cell.length_c   1.000
_cell.angle_alpha   90.00
_cell.angle_beta   90.00
_cell.angle_gamma   90.00
#
_symmetry.space_group_name_H-M   'P 1'
#
loop_
_entity.id
_entity.type
_entity.pdbx_description
1 polymer ?
#
loop_
_entity_poly.entity_id
_entity_poly.type
_entity_poly.pdbx_seq_one_letter_code
_entity_poly.pdbx_strand_id
1 'polypeptide(L)'
;MINKLLCLILLSPLQLFAQTLDDLEFGTQETFEVVTWNIENFPKNEPATLQYVLAIIEALDADIIAIQEVQNYQVLEDLDTFLDDYTVYSQSLDRAGLAFIYRHDVVEITSAYELFTQAPEWNNFPRFPMVIEVSYANQDFVIINNHYKCCGNGLLEPEDSRGKETQYQEV
;
A
#
# COMPACT_ATOMS: atom_id res chain seq x y z
N MET A 1 26.49 -41.13 -52.16
CA MET A 1 27.14 -40.52 -50.96
C MET A 1 26.19 -39.47 -50.45
N ILE A 2 25.48 -39.76 -49.35
CA ILE A 2 24.48 -38.85 -48.73
C ILE A 2 25.17 -38.16 -47.57
N ASN A 3 25.40 -36.86 -47.70
CA ASN A 3 25.91 -36.02 -46.62
C ASN A 3 24.80 -35.80 -45.58
N LYS A 4 24.94 -36.37 -44.39
CA LYS A 4 24.09 -36.10 -43.21
C LYS A 4 24.58 -34.78 -42.60
N LEU A 5 23.81 -33.70 -42.79
CA LEU A 5 23.99 -32.45 -42.08
C LEU A 5 23.46 -32.61 -40.65
N LEU A 6 24.36 -32.69 -39.68
CA LEU A 6 24.02 -32.78 -38.28
C LEU A 6 23.69 -31.36 -37.76
N CYS A 7 22.39 -31.04 -37.60
CA CYS A 7 21.95 -29.78 -37.04
C CYS A 7 22.08 -29.83 -35.53
N LEU A 8 23.13 -29.20 -34.98
CA LEU A 8 23.35 -29.08 -33.54
C LEU A 8 22.45 -27.94 -33.02
N ILE A 9 21.29 -28.29 -32.46
CA ILE A 9 20.45 -27.31 -31.74
C ILE A 9 21.11 -27.03 -30.42
N LEU A 10 21.74 -25.87 -30.29
CA LEU A 10 22.19 -25.30 -29.02
C LEU A 10 20.94 -24.88 -28.22
N LEU A 11 20.47 -25.76 -27.35
CA LEU A 11 19.54 -25.40 -26.28
C LEU A 11 20.30 -24.53 -25.26
N SER A 12 20.24 -23.21 -25.42
CA SER A 12 20.62 -22.32 -24.35
C SER A 12 19.63 -22.56 -23.19
N PRO A 13 20.10 -22.81 -21.96
CA PRO A 13 19.18 -22.89 -20.81
C PRO A 13 18.50 -21.52 -20.66
N LEU A 14 17.19 -21.50 -20.84
CA LEU A 14 16.35 -20.37 -20.43
C LEU A 14 16.47 -20.33 -18.89
N GLN A 15 17.33 -19.44 -18.37
CA GLN A 15 17.33 -19.17 -16.95
C GLN A 15 16.03 -18.43 -16.64
N LEU A 16 15.06 -19.15 -16.13
CA LEU A 16 13.92 -18.59 -15.42
C LEU A 16 14.49 -18.02 -14.10
N PHE A 17 14.72 -16.71 -14.08
CA PHE A 17 14.91 -16.00 -12.81
C PHE A 17 13.56 -16.04 -12.10
N ALA A 18 13.43 -16.88 -11.08
CA ALA A 18 12.34 -16.74 -10.13
C ALA A 18 12.62 -15.44 -9.36
N GLN A 19 11.69 -14.50 -9.38
CA GLN A 19 11.72 -13.36 -8.48
C GLN A 19 11.67 -13.87 -7.04
N THR A 20 12.57 -13.39 -6.22
CA THR A 20 12.60 -13.65 -4.77
C THR A 20 12.05 -12.43 -4.04
N LEU A 21 11.75 -12.54 -2.77
CA LEU A 21 11.35 -11.38 -1.96
C LEU A 21 12.48 -10.35 -1.85
N ASP A 22 13.72 -10.77 -1.94
CA ASP A 22 14.90 -9.88 -1.94
C ASP A 22 14.91 -8.89 -3.13
N ASP A 23 14.16 -9.17 -4.19
CA ASP A 23 14.01 -8.27 -5.34
C ASP A 23 12.99 -7.13 -5.08
N LEU A 24 12.33 -7.11 -3.91
CA LEU A 24 11.36 -6.08 -3.55
C LEU A 24 11.99 -4.84 -2.91
N GLU A 25 13.18 -4.95 -2.37
CA GLU A 25 13.92 -3.82 -1.80
C GLU A 25 14.12 -2.73 -2.86
N PHE A 26 13.85 -1.48 -2.51
CA PHE A 26 14.07 -0.32 -3.36
C PHE A 26 14.52 0.87 -2.51
N GLY A 27 15.11 1.88 -3.17
CA GLY A 27 15.65 3.01 -2.44
C GLY A 27 17.07 2.78 -1.90
N THR A 28 17.45 3.56 -0.93
CA THR A 28 18.75 3.53 -0.26
C THR A 28 18.63 4.08 1.17
N GLN A 29 19.64 3.90 1.99
CA GLN A 29 19.70 4.48 3.34
C GLN A 29 19.61 6.03 3.39
N GLU A 30 19.67 6.70 2.23
CA GLU A 30 19.63 8.16 2.11
C GLU A 30 18.31 8.67 1.47
N THR A 31 17.43 7.78 1.04
CA THR A 31 16.17 8.10 0.41
C THR A 31 15.00 7.90 1.38
N PHE A 32 13.86 8.54 1.10
CA PHE A 32 12.62 8.39 1.86
C PHE A 32 11.64 7.58 1.02
N GLU A 33 11.37 6.34 1.44
CA GLU A 33 10.59 5.37 0.70
C GLU A 33 9.15 5.34 1.19
N VAL A 34 8.22 5.62 0.27
CA VAL A 34 6.77 5.55 0.54
C VAL A 34 6.11 4.61 -0.45
N VAL A 35 5.46 3.57 0.06
CA VAL A 35 4.71 2.58 -0.71
C VAL A 35 3.22 2.77 -0.51
N THR A 36 2.42 2.57 -1.55
CA THR A 36 0.97 2.39 -1.45
C THR A 36 0.60 0.98 -1.86
N TRP A 37 -0.23 0.31 -1.04
CA TRP A 37 -0.58 -1.09 -1.26
C TRP A 37 -2.05 -1.38 -0.92
N ASN A 38 -2.87 -1.60 -1.96
CA ASN A 38 -4.18 -2.20 -1.75
C ASN A 38 -3.99 -3.69 -1.47
N ILE A 39 -4.29 -4.12 -0.24
CA ILE A 39 -4.01 -5.47 0.25
C ILE A 39 -5.18 -6.44 0.07
N GLU A 40 -6.21 -6.04 -0.65
CA GLU A 40 -7.40 -6.80 -1.07
C GLU A 40 -8.07 -7.62 0.06
N ASN A 41 -8.92 -6.94 0.84
CA ASN A 41 -9.72 -7.57 1.90
C ASN A 41 -8.91 -8.30 2.97
N PHE A 42 -7.85 -7.68 3.45
CA PHE A 42 -6.94 -8.26 4.44
C PHE A 42 -7.58 -8.48 5.81
N PRO A 43 -7.38 -9.66 6.44
CA PRO A 43 -6.69 -10.86 5.96
C PRO A 43 -7.65 -11.80 5.24
N LYS A 44 -7.35 -12.17 4.01
CA LYS A 44 -8.23 -12.98 3.15
C LYS A 44 -8.26 -14.46 3.54
N ASN A 45 -7.12 -14.99 3.99
CA ASN A 45 -6.93 -16.39 4.39
C ASN A 45 -6.00 -16.45 5.61
N GLU A 46 -6.51 -16.07 6.78
CA GLU A 46 -5.77 -16.21 8.04
C GLU A 46 -5.38 -17.67 8.33
N PRO A 47 -4.20 -17.94 8.87
CA PRO A 47 -3.08 -17.03 9.18
C PRO A 47 -2.06 -16.88 8.03
N ALA A 48 -2.26 -17.60 6.91
CA ALA A 48 -1.29 -17.65 5.82
C ALA A 48 -1.06 -16.25 5.21
N THR A 49 -2.12 -15.46 5.04
CA THR A 49 -2.01 -14.10 4.49
C THR A 49 -1.16 -13.21 5.39
N LEU A 50 -1.32 -13.31 6.71
CA LEU A 50 -0.52 -12.55 7.67
C LEU A 50 0.98 -12.84 7.50
N GLN A 51 1.37 -14.12 7.38
CA GLN A 51 2.76 -14.53 7.19
C GLN A 51 3.38 -13.95 5.90
N TYR A 52 2.61 -13.95 4.80
CA TYR A 52 3.08 -13.36 3.53
C TYR A 52 3.20 -11.84 3.63
N VAL A 53 2.26 -11.18 4.29
CA VAL A 53 2.27 -9.73 4.46
C VAL A 53 3.48 -9.30 5.30
N LEU A 54 3.76 -9.98 6.41
CA LEU A 54 4.96 -9.77 7.22
C LEU A 54 6.23 -9.88 6.36
N ALA A 55 6.38 -11.00 5.64
CA ALA A 55 7.56 -11.23 4.80
C ALA A 55 7.72 -10.18 3.68
N ILE A 56 6.61 -9.68 3.11
CA ILE A 56 6.65 -8.64 2.09
C ILE A 56 7.04 -7.29 2.70
N ILE A 57 6.51 -6.92 3.88
CA ILE A 57 6.85 -5.67 4.56
C ILE A 57 8.35 -5.64 4.90
N GLU A 58 8.86 -6.73 5.47
CA GLU A 58 10.30 -6.88 5.78
C GLU A 58 11.15 -6.79 4.51
N ALA A 59 10.73 -7.41 3.41
CA ALA A 59 11.47 -7.41 2.16
C ALA A 59 11.40 -6.07 1.40
N LEU A 60 10.34 -5.29 1.58
CA LEU A 60 10.22 -3.95 1.01
C LEU A 60 11.17 -2.97 1.68
N ASP A 61 11.44 -3.14 2.96
CA ASP A 61 12.25 -2.25 3.81
C ASP A 61 11.92 -0.74 3.65
N ALA A 62 10.65 -0.44 3.35
CA ALA A 62 10.17 0.92 3.09
C ALA A 62 9.93 1.69 4.39
N ASP A 63 10.17 3.00 4.40
CA ASP A 63 9.94 3.86 5.57
C ASP A 63 8.47 3.99 5.94
N ILE A 64 7.58 4.05 4.92
CA ILE A 64 6.13 4.13 5.10
C ILE A 64 5.41 3.26 4.07
N ILE A 65 4.43 2.49 4.52
CA ILE A 65 3.51 1.73 3.67
C ILE A 65 2.08 2.17 3.97
N ALA A 66 1.45 2.82 3.02
CA ALA A 66 0.03 3.19 3.06
C ALA A 66 -0.82 2.04 2.53
N ILE A 67 -1.59 1.39 3.40
CA ILE A 67 -2.40 0.22 3.02
C ILE A 67 -3.89 0.55 2.93
N GLN A 68 -4.59 -0.13 2.02
CA GLN A 68 -6.03 -0.04 1.81
C GLN A 68 -6.66 -1.43 1.84
N GLU A 69 -7.95 -1.50 2.09
CA GLU A 69 -8.78 -2.72 2.17
C GLU A 69 -8.46 -3.64 3.36
N VAL A 70 -8.14 -3.08 4.51
CA VAL A 70 -8.08 -3.83 5.76
C VAL A 70 -9.49 -4.12 6.25
N GLN A 71 -9.88 -5.39 6.31
CA GLN A 71 -11.20 -5.83 6.77
C GLN A 71 -11.26 -6.11 8.27
N ASN A 72 -10.14 -6.51 8.85
CA ASN A 72 -10.04 -6.84 10.26
C ASN A 72 -8.91 -6.06 10.93
N TYR A 73 -9.27 -5.08 11.75
CA TYR A 73 -8.28 -4.24 12.45
C TYR A 73 -7.50 -4.99 13.54
N GLN A 74 -8.02 -6.10 14.06
CA GLN A 74 -7.27 -6.91 15.02
C GLN A 74 -5.98 -7.46 14.42
N VAL A 75 -5.99 -7.78 13.12
CA VAL A 75 -4.79 -8.27 12.42
C VAL A 75 -3.70 -7.20 12.30
N LEU A 76 -4.05 -5.91 12.38
CA LEU A 76 -3.07 -4.82 12.41
C LEU A 76 -2.32 -4.77 13.75
N GLU A 77 -2.99 -5.12 14.85
CA GLU A 77 -2.35 -5.27 16.16
C GLU A 77 -1.38 -6.45 16.16
N ASP A 78 -1.73 -7.52 15.41
CA ASP A 78 -0.83 -8.66 15.21
C ASP A 78 0.39 -8.25 14.37
N LEU A 79 0.23 -7.46 13.29
CA LEU A 79 1.34 -6.91 12.52
C LEU A 79 2.28 -6.06 13.39
N ASP A 80 1.74 -5.15 14.19
CA ASP A 80 2.51 -4.29 15.11
C ASP A 80 3.31 -5.11 16.14
N THR A 81 2.80 -6.29 16.50
CA THR A 81 3.47 -7.20 17.45
C THR A 81 4.61 -7.99 16.83
N PHE A 82 4.52 -8.32 15.54
CA PHE A 82 5.50 -9.17 14.84
C PHE A 82 6.58 -8.39 14.08
N LEU A 83 6.41 -7.11 13.87
CA LEU A 83 7.34 -6.23 13.14
C LEU A 83 8.12 -5.37 14.13
N ASP A 84 9.32 -5.79 14.49
CA ASP A 84 10.14 -5.12 15.53
C ASP A 84 10.50 -3.66 15.18
N ASP A 85 10.70 -3.35 13.89
CA ASP A 85 11.14 -2.02 13.42
C ASP A 85 9.98 -1.12 12.95
N TYR A 86 8.76 -1.66 12.91
CA TYR A 86 7.58 -0.95 12.39
C TYR A 86 6.51 -0.73 13.46
N THR A 87 5.71 0.27 13.24
CA THR A 87 4.50 0.54 14.01
C THR A 87 3.33 0.78 13.08
N VAL A 88 2.12 0.41 13.53
CA VAL A 88 0.89 0.57 12.75
C VAL A 88 0.05 1.73 13.27
N TYR A 89 -0.32 2.66 12.39
CA TYR A 89 -1.31 3.68 12.65
C TYR A 89 -2.61 3.36 11.90
N SER A 90 -3.71 3.15 12.63
CA SER A 90 -5.00 2.73 12.08
C SER A 90 -6.21 3.41 12.73
N GLN A 91 -6.01 4.56 13.37
CA GLN A 91 -7.11 5.29 14.00
C GLN A 91 -7.97 5.97 12.93
N SER A 92 -9.18 5.47 12.73
CA SER A 92 -10.14 5.99 11.77
C SER A 92 -11.53 6.10 12.39
N LEU A 93 -12.26 7.17 12.06
CA LEU A 93 -13.62 7.42 12.52
C LEU A 93 -14.64 6.45 11.89
N ASP A 94 -14.43 6.07 10.65
CA ASP A 94 -15.36 5.23 9.88
C ASP A 94 -14.85 3.80 9.66
N ARG A 95 -13.66 3.45 10.17
CA ARG A 95 -13.00 2.17 9.92
C ARG A 95 -12.95 1.82 8.43
N ALA A 96 -12.52 2.78 7.65
CA ALA A 96 -12.54 2.74 6.19
C ALA A 96 -11.59 1.73 5.55
N GLY A 97 -10.95 0.87 6.33
CA GLY A 97 -9.97 -0.10 5.83
C GLY A 97 -8.64 0.53 5.43
N LEU A 98 -8.30 1.71 5.96
CA LEU A 98 -7.04 2.41 5.75
C LEU A 98 -6.14 2.26 6.97
N ALA A 99 -4.83 2.15 6.73
CA ALA A 99 -3.81 2.25 7.77
C ALA A 99 -2.47 2.67 7.17
N PHE A 100 -1.55 3.06 8.03
CA PHE A 100 -0.14 3.23 7.72
C PHE A 100 0.67 2.24 8.54
N ILE A 101 1.69 1.65 7.92
CA ILE A 101 2.76 0.91 8.58
C ILE A 101 4.02 1.72 8.34
N TYR A 102 4.77 2.05 9.38
CA TYR A 102 5.92 2.94 9.25
C TYR A 102 7.06 2.52 10.18
N ARG A 103 8.29 2.78 9.76
CA ARG A 103 9.49 2.57 10.57
C ARG A 103 9.57 3.62 11.66
N HIS A 104 9.38 3.20 12.90
CA HIS A 104 9.32 4.13 14.05
C HIS A 104 10.69 4.66 14.48
N ASP A 105 11.78 4.05 14.02
CA ASP A 105 13.15 4.48 14.30
C ASP A 105 13.63 5.60 13.35
N VAL A 106 12.99 5.77 12.19
CA VAL A 106 13.38 6.76 11.17
C VAL A 106 12.30 7.81 10.89
N VAL A 107 11.02 7.49 11.12
CA VAL A 107 9.87 8.36 10.85
C VAL A 107 9.19 8.78 12.13
N GLU A 108 9.06 10.09 12.37
CA GLU A 108 8.26 10.65 13.45
C GLU A 108 6.91 11.15 12.88
N ILE A 109 5.78 10.59 13.36
CA ILE A 109 4.46 11.14 13.08
C ILE A 109 4.21 12.31 14.01
N THR A 110 4.14 13.52 13.46
CA THR A 110 3.90 14.76 14.19
C THR A 110 2.42 15.09 14.31
N SER A 111 1.61 14.64 13.36
CA SER A 111 0.14 14.80 13.35
C SER A 111 -0.52 13.70 12.54
N ALA A 112 -1.76 13.34 12.90
CA ALA A 112 -2.57 12.40 12.13
C ALA A 112 -4.04 12.76 12.25
N TYR A 113 -4.75 12.75 11.12
CA TYR A 113 -6.16 13.15 11.03
C TYR A 113 -6.82 12.58 9.77
N GLU A 114 -8.14 12.74 9.68
CA GLU A 114 -8.93 12.40 8.50
C GLU A 114 -9.53 13.65 7.88
N LEU A 115 -9.61 13.67 6.53
CA LEU A 115 -10.23 14.75 5.77
C LEU A 115 -11.72 14.46 5.53
N PHE A 116 -12.50 15.55 5.36
CA PHE A 116 -13.90 15.51 4.95
C PHE A 116 -14.83 14.75 5.92
N THR A 117 -14.49 14.76 7.20
CA THR A 117 -15.24 14.04 8.25
C THR A 117 -16.55 14.74 8.66
N GLN A 118 -16.81 15.95 8.15
CA GLN A 118 -17.99 16.76 8.50
C GLN A 118 -18.73 17.27 7.26
N ALA A 119 -20.03 17.63 7.46
CA ALA A 119 -20.83 18.25 6.40
C ALA A 119 -20.23 19.62 5.98
N PRO A 120 -20.33 19.98 4.69
CA PRO A 120 -21.05 19.26 3.64
C PRO A 120 -20.24 18.18 2.91
N GLU A 121 -18.94 18.07 3.19
CA GLU A 121 -17.98 17.27 2.40
C GLU A 121 -17.99 15.77 2.75
N TRP A 122 -18.53 15.39 3.91
CA TRP A 122 -18.46 14.01 4.45
C TRP A 122 -19.04 12.92 3.53
N ASN A 123 -19.84 13.28 2.53
CA ASN A 123 -20.38 12.37 1.53
C ASN A 123 -19.58 12.32 0.22
N ASN A 124 -18.51 13.10 0.10
CA ASN A 124 -17.75 13.22 -1.14
C ASN A 124 -16.86 12.02 -1.39
N PHE A 125 -16.42 11.40 -0.31
CA PHE A 125 -15.58 10.20 -0.35
C PHE A 125 -16.31 9.02 0.30
N PRO A 126 -16.16 7.81 -0.25
CA PRO A 126 -16.74 6.60 0.36
C PRO A 126 -16.02 6.23 1.66
N ARG A 127 -14.82 6.74 1.85
CA ARG A 127 -13.96 6.59 3.01
C ARG A 127 -13.24 7.91 3.25
N PHE A 128 -13.10 8.28 4.51
CA PHE A 128 -12.36 9.50 4.87
C PHE A 128 -10.88 9.32 4.53
N PRO A 129 -10.28 10.18 3.68
CA PRO A 129 -8.85 10.15 3.44
C PRO A 129 -8.07 10.28 4.74
N MET A 130 -7.16 9.34 5.01
CA MET A 130 -6.33 9.34 6.21
C MET A 130 -5.04 10.08 5.93
N VAL A 131 -4.67 11.04 6.78
CA VAL A 131 -3.49 11.89 6.62
C VAL A 131 -2.56 11.68 7.78
N ILE A 132 -1.27 11.58 7.50
CA ILE A 132 -0.19 11.74 8.47
C ILE A 132 0.73 12.87 8.04
N GLU A 133 1.14 13.68 9.01
CA GLU A 133 2.25 14.62 8.87
C GLU A 133 3.45 13.98 9.54
N VAL A 134 4.56 13.89 8.83
CA VAL A 134 5.75 13.18 9.29
C VAL A 134 6.99 14.04 9.16
N SER A 135 7.93 13.84 10.06
CA SER A 135 9.28 14.38 9.94
C SER A 135 10.27 13.25 9.63
N TYR A 136 11.07 13.44 8.59
CA TYR A 136 12.14 12.54 8.16
C TYR A 136 13.37 13.36 7.79
N ALA A 137 14.52 13.05 8.36
CA ALA A 137 15.80 13.73 8.12
C ALA A 137 15.69 15.29 8.20
N ASN A 138 14.94 15.82 9.17
CA ASN A 138 14.62 17.25 9.36
C ASN A 138 13.83 17.90 8.21
N GLN A 139 13.07 17.12 7.47
CA GLN A 139 12.12 17.59 6.47
C GLN A 139 10.72 17.10 6.84
N ASP A 140 9.72 17.96 6.61
CA ASP A 140 8.34 17.64 6.89
C ASP A 140 7.61 17.24 5.61
N PHE A 141 6.82 16.16 5.70
CA PHE A 141 6.01 15.63 4.61
C PHE A 141 4.57 15.45 5.07
N VAL A 142 3.64 15.59 4.13
CA VAL A 142 2.22 15.23 4.31
C VAL A 142 1.91 14.07 3.40
N ILE A 143 1.44 12.97 3.99
CA ILE A 143 1.10 11.75 3.25
C ILE A 143 -0.39 11.48 3.42
N ILE A 144 -1.08 11.33 2.28
CA ILE A 144 -2.53 11.11 2.24
C ILE A 144 -2.80 9.72 1.69
N ASN A 145 -3.40 8.86 2.51
CA ASN A 145 -3.86 7.54 2.13
C ASN A 145 -5.33 7.60 1.72
N ASN A 146 -5.60 7.32 0.45
CA ASN A 146 -6.93 7.32 -0.13
C ASN A 146 -7.30 5.94 -0.68
N HIS A 147 -8.58 5.57 -0.54
CA HIS A 147 -9.13 4.43 -1.25
C HIS A 147 -10.38 4.85 -2.01
N TYR A 148 -10.20 5.18 -3.27
CA TYR A 148 -11.29 5.59 -4.16
C TYR A 148 -12.17 4.42 -4.58
N LYS A 149 -13.43 4.71 -4.94
CA LYS A 149 -14.30 3.72 -5.54
C LYS A 149 -13.75 3.29 -6.91
N CYS A 150 -13.65 1.99 -7.11
CA CYS A 150 -13.38 1.45 -8.43
C CYS A 150 -14.64 1.39 -9.31
N CYS A 151 -14.43 1.18 -10.61
CA CYS A 151 -15.39 0.52 -11.50
C CYS A 151 -16.65 1.32 -11.80
N GLY A 152 -16.48 2.57 -12.24
CA GLY A 152 -17.54 3.38 -12.80
C GLY A 152 -17.71 3.22 -14.30
N ASN A 153 -18.75 3.84 -14.82
CA ASN A 153 -18.95 3.99 -16.26
C ASN A 153 -18.02 5.02 -16.90
N GLY A 154 -17.13 5.65 -16.11
CA GLY A 154 -16.18 6.67 -16.58
C GLY A 154 -16.83 8.01 -16.96
N LEU A 155 -18.11 8.19 -16.67
CA LEU A 155 -18.84 9.45 -16.92
C LEU A 155 -19.04 10.20 -15.61
N LEU A 156 -18.81 11.50 -15.65
CA LEU A 156 -19.16 12.44 -14.58
C LEU A 156 -20.67 12.64 -14.57
N GLU A 157 -21.41 11.72 -13.96
CA GLU A 157 -22.84 11.91 -13.78
C GLU A 157 -23.10 12.51 -12.39
N PRO A 158 -23.86 13.63 -12.31
CA PRO A 158 -24.12 14.31 -11.04
C PRO A 158 -24.85 13.45 -10.00
N GLU A 159 -25.54 12.39 -10.45
CA GLU A 159 -26.29 11.45 -9.61
C GLU A 159 -25.47 10.23 -9.17
N ASP A 160 -24.32 9.98 -9.80
CA ASP A 160 -23.43 8.92 -9.36
C ASP A 160 -22.65 9.40 -8.12
N SER A 161 -22.69 8.64 -7.04
CA SER A 161 -21.91 8.91 -5.83
C SER A 161 -20.40 9.04 -6.11
N ARG A 162 -19.93 8.50 -7.24
CA ARG A 162 -18.56 8.62 -7.75
C ARG A 162 -18.31 9.89 -8.57
N GLY A 163 -19.34 10.52 -9.10
CA GLY A 163 -19.21 11.79 -9.80
C GLY A 163 -18.69 12.89 -8.88
N LYS A 164 -19.06 12.85 -7.60
CA LYS A 164 -18.53 13.75 -6.57
C LYS A 164 -17.06 13.45 -6.26
N GLU A 165 -16.72 12.20 -6.07
CA GLU A 165 -15.36 11.74 -5.80
C GLU A 165 -14.41 12.15 -6.94
N THR A 166 -14.82 11.96 -8.20
CA THR A 166 -14.02 12.35 -9.37
C THR A 166 -13.80 13.87 -9.44
N GLN A 167 -14.78 14.69 -9.04
CA GLN A 167 -14.64 16.15 -9.01
C GLN A 167 -13.54 16.63 -8.06
N TYR A 168 -13.28 15.89 -6.98
CA TYR A 168 -12.21 16.21 -6.03
C TYR A 168 -10.84 15.63 -6.42
N GLN A 169 -10.81 14.67 -7.34
CA GLN A 169 -9.57 14.11 -7.90
C GLN A 169 -8.93 14.99 -8.98
N GLU A 170 -9.70 15.85 -9.62
CA GLU A 170 -9.23 16.71 -10.71
C GLU A 170 -8.71 18.08 -10.23
N VAL A 171 -8.71 18.34 -8.94
CA VAL A 171 -8.20 19.57 -8.33
C VAL A 171 -6.84 19.36 -7.71
#